data_6baf32a9205928d073daafb630065392
#
_entry.id   6baf32a9205928d073daafb630065392
#
_cell.length_a   1.000
_cell.length_b   1.000
_cell.length_c   1.000
_cell.angle_alpha   90.00
_cell.angle_beta   90.00
_cell.angle_gamma   90.00
#
_symmetry.space_group_name_H-M   'P 1'
#
loop_
_entity.id
_entity.type
_entity.pdbx_description
1 polymer ?
#
loop_
_entity_poly.entity_id
_entity_poly.type
_entity_poly.pdbx_seq_one_letter_code
_entity_poly.pdbx_strand_id
1 'polypeptide(L)' 'MWTLLIISTVIGLDEPKVTRYGEYTTAIECKQEWYKVTSEFTQGETAWCEGPK' A
#
# COMPACT_ATOMS: atom_id res chain seq x y z
N MET A 1 -9.32 -9.35 8.04
CA MET A 1 -8.57 -9.40 6.77
C MET A 1 -7.53 -8.29 6.72
N TRP A 2 -6.46 -8.53 6.01
CA TRP A 2 -5.39 -7.54 5.84
C TRP A 2 -5.62 -6.75 4.57
N THR A 3 -5.44 -5.44 4.63
CA THR A 3 -5.66 -4.57 3.48
C THR A 3 -4.33 -3.93 3.07
N LEU A 4 -3.99 -4.04 1.80
CA LEU A 4 -2.80 -3.39 1.26
C LEU A 4 -3.23 -2.04 0.69
N LEU A 5 -2.65 -0.98 1.25
CA LEU A 5 -2.93 0.39 0.85
C LEU A 5 -1.70 0.96 0.15
N ILE A 6 -1.92 1.69 -0.92
CA ILE A 6 -0.87 2.41 -1.62
C ILE A 6 -1.04 3.89 -1.34
N ILE A 7 0.02 4.52 -0.83
CA ILE A 7 0.02 5.93 -0.49
C ILE A 7 0.89 6.65 -1.51
N SER A 8 0.30 7.56 -2.27
CA SER A 8 1.00 8.33 -3.29
C SER A 8 1.07 9.79 -2.87
N THR A 9 2.27 10.35 -2.86
CA THR A 9 2.47 11.77 -2.61
C THR A 9 2.70 12.46 -3.96
N VAL A 10 1.75 13.31 -4.35
CA VAL A 10 1.83 14.02 -5.62
C VAL A 10 2.18 15.48 -5.37
N ILE A 11 3.13 16.00 -6.13
CA ILE A 11 3.55 17.41 -6.02
C ILE A 11 2.35 18.29 -6.37
N GLY A 12 2.02 19.21 -5.47
CA GLY A 12 0.89 20.11 -5.66
C GLY A 12 -0.37 19.70 -4.93
N LEU A 13 -0.40 18.50 -4.35
CA LEU A 13 -1.51 18.08 -3.50
C LEU A 13 -1.13 18.28 -2.03
N ASP A 14 -2.06 18.83 -1.26
CA ASP A 14 -1.85 19.06 0.16
C ASP A 14 -1.88 17.77 0.98
N GLU A 15 -2.52 16.74 0.45
CA GLU A 15 -2.68 15.47 1.15
C GLU A 15 -2.24 14.31 0.26
N PRO A 16 -1.65 13.25 0.85
CA PRO A 16 -1.32 12.07 0.10
C PRO A 16 -2.58 11.33 -0.35
N LYS A 17 -2.52 10.73 -1.52
CA LYS A 17 -3.61 9.93 -2.03
C LYS A 17 -3.44 8.50 -1.56
N VAL A 18 -4.46 7.96 -0.90
CA VAL A 18 -4.46 6.58 -0.41
C VAL A 18 -5.40 5.75 -1.27
N THR A 19 -4.88 4.65 -1.83
CA THR A 19 -5.65 3.76 -2.68
C THR A 19 -5.59 2.35 -2.13
N ARG A 20 -6.76 1.70 -2.03
CA ARG A 20 -6.81 0.30 -1.63
C ARG A 20 -6.39 -0.57 -2.82
N TYR A 21 -5.32 -1.32 -2.63
CA TYR A 21 -4.81 -2.21 -3.69
C TYR A 21 -5.53 -3.56 -3.67
N GLY A 22 -5.67 -4.17 -2.49
CA GLY A 22 -6.32 -5.45 -2.35
C GLY A 22 -6.47 -5.88 -0.91
N GLU A 23 -7.17 -6.99 -0.71
CA GLU A 23 -7.38 -7.56 0.62
C GLU A 23 -6.86 -8.99 0.65
N TYR A 24 -6.32 -9.39 1.80
CA TYR A 24 -5.68 -10.69 1.99
C TYR A 24 -6.11 -11.29 3.31
N THR A 25 -6.15 -12.62 3.37
CA THR A 25 -6.60 -13.32 4.57
C THR A 25 -5.52 -13.40 5.64
N THR A 26 -4.25 -13.35 5.25
CA THR A 26 -3.13 -13.44 6.18
C THR A 26 -2.17 -12.28 6.00
N ALA A 27 -1.41 -12.00 7.07
CA ALA A 27 -0.37 -10.98 7.03
C ALA A 27 0.74 -11.33 6.04
N ILE A 28 1.04 -12.62 5.91
CA ILE A 28 2.08 -13.10 5.02
C ILE A 28 1.73 -12.80 3.56
N GLU A 29 0.48 -13.05 3.18
CA GLU A 29 0.01 -12.76 1.84
C GLU A 29 0.08 -11.27 1.53
N CYS A 30 -0.35 -10.42 2.46
CA CYS A 30 -0.26 -8.97 2.30
C CYS A 30 1.18 -8.52 2.14
N LYS A 31 2.09 -9.08 2.94
CA LYS A 31 3.49 -8.72 2.89
C LYS A 31 4.15 -9.14 1.57
N GLN A 32 3.78 -10.31 1.04
CA GLN A 32 4.30 -10.77 -0.25
C GLN A 32 3.89 -9.83 -1.37
N GLU A 33 2.63 -9.42 -1.39
CA GLU A 33 2.15 -8.47 -2.38
C GLU A 33 2.78 -7.09 -2.18
N TRP A 34 2.97 -6.70 -0.92
CA TRP A 34 3.64 -5.45 -0.60
C TRP A 34 5.04 -5.38 -1.21
N TYR A 35 5.80 -6.46 -1.13
CA TYR A 35 7.13 -6.52 -1.74
C TYR A 35 7.08 -6.38 -3.25
N LYS A 36 6.12 -7.06 -3.89
CA LYS A 36 5.97 -6.97 -5.34
C LYS A 36 5.59 -5.56 -5.77
N VAL A 37 4.66 -4.95 -5.07
CA VAL A 37 4.16 -3.62 -5.41
C VAL A 37 5.23 -2.57 -5.20
N THR A 38 5.94 -2.62 -4.06
CA THR A 38 6.96 -1.62 -3.75
C THR A 38 8.16 -1.69 -4.68
N SER A 39 8.44 -2.85 -5.27
CA SER A 39 9.54 -2.99 -6.21
C SER A 39 9.31 -2.19 -7.50
N GLU A 40 8.05 -1.86 -7.79
CA GLU A 40 7.68 -1.10 -8.98
C GLU A 40 7.39 0.37 -8.68
N PHE A 41 7.52 0.77 -7.43
CA PHE A 41 7.21 2.15 -7.04
C PHE A 41 8.25 3.14 -7.55
N THR A 42 7.75 4.32 -7.93
CA THR A 42 8.58 5.48 -8.21
C THR A 42 8.72 6.31 -6.94
N GLN A 43 9.49 7.40 -7.00
CA GLN A 43 9.64 8.29 -5.84
C GLN A 43 8.30 8.89 -5.44
N GLY A 44 8.09 9.00 -4.14
CA GLY A 44 6.87 9.58 -3.60
C GLY A 44 5.76 8.58 -3.34
N GLU A 45 6.00 7.31 -3.63
CA GLU A 45 5.01 6.27 -3.38
C GLU A 45 5.47 5.32 -2.28
N THR A 46 4.52 4.84 -1.49
CA THR A 46 4.78 3.83 -0.47
C THR A 46 3.54 2.95 -0.33
N ALA A 47 3.68 1.86 0.40
CA ALA A 47 2.57 0.95 0.65
C ALA A 47 2.52 0.57 2.12
N TRP A 48 1.35 0.20 2.57
CA TRP A 48 1.10 -0.13 3.98
C TRP A 48 0.16 -1.32 4.06
N CYS A 49 0.52 -2.31 4.89
CA CYS A 49 -0.39 -3.42 5.19
C CYS A 49 -1.11 -3.10 6.49
N GLU A 50 -2.41 -2.84 6.41
CA GLU A 50 -3.23 -2.58 7.58
C GLU A 50 -3.90 -3.87 8.03
N GLY A 51 -3.63 -4.25 9.26
CA GLY A 51 -4.15 -5.47 9.82
C GLY A 51 -5.59 -5.35 10.32
N PRO A 52 -6.19 -6.48 10.67
CA PRO A 52 -7.52 -6.48 11.28
C PRO A 52 -7.46 -5.82 12.66
N LYS A 53 -8.53 -5.12 12.98
CA LYS A 53 -8.67 -4.47 14.28
C LYS A 53 -9.34 -5.41 15.27
#